data_bc65760e1ce18f6fe7f0139b5698a8bf
#
_entry.id   bc65760e1ce18f6fe7f0139b5698a8bf
#
_cell.length_a   1.000
_cell.length_b   1.000
_cell.length_c   1.000
_cell.angle_alpha   90.00
_cell.angle_beta   90.00
_cell.angle_gamma   90.00
#
_symmetry.space_group_name_H-M   'P 1'
#
loop_
_entity.id
_entity.type
_entity.pdbx_description
1 polymer ?
#
loop_
_entity_poly.entity_id
_entity_poly.type
_entity_poly.pdbx_seq_one_letter_code
_entity_poly.pdbx_strand_id
1 'polypeptide(L)'
;MQTLVTERLAESGLKRYEVSAYAAAGQQCRHNLNYWTFGDYLGIGAGAHGKISFANRILRTVKARNPDAYLTAKGAAAKQSEVGIHDLGFEFMLNALRLVEGVPIGRWAQTTGMAIGEHPLLLERLGSAQSKGLMVRRPDRFQATARGLELLNDLQAIFLP
;
A
#
# COMPACT_ATOMS: atom_id res chain seq x y z
N MET A 1 -12.13 -20.81 -6.54
CA MET A 1 -10.77 -21.06 -7.10
C MET A 1 -9.65 -20.54 -6.18
N GLN A 2 -9.65 -19.30 -5.74
CA GLN A 2 -8.60 -18.74 -4.86
C GLN A 2 -8.44 -19.51 -3.54
N THR A 3 -9.54 -19.92 -2.90
CA THR A 3 -9.53 -20.73 -1.67
C THR A 3 -8.78 -22.04 -1.88
N LEU A 4 -9.09 -22.78 -2.94
CA LEU A 4 -8.42 -24.05 -3.26
C LEU A 4 -6.91 -23.87 -3.49
N VAL A 5 -6.50 -22.79 -4.18
CA VAL A 5 -5.08 -22.47 -4.37
C VAL A 5 -4.40 -22.18 -3.04
N THR A 6 -5.05 -21.39 -2.17
CA THR A 6 -4.53 -21.08 -0.85
C THR A 6 -4.34 -22.32 0.02
N GLU A 7 -5.30 -23.23 0.02
CA GLU A 7 -5.25 -24.50 0.76
C GLU A 7 -4.11 -25.39 0.24
N ARG A 8 -4.01 -25.58 -1.08
CA ARG A 8 -2.95 -26.40 -1.68
C ARG A 8 -1.55 -25.85 -1.44
N LEU A 9 -1.37 -24.54 -1.50
CA LEU A 9 -0.08 -23.92 -1.20
C LEU A 9 0.24 -24.01 0.30
N ALA A 10 -0.75 -23.90 1.17
CA ALA A 10 -0.56 -24.08 2.61
C ALA A 10 -0.09 -25.49 2.98
N GLU A 11 -0.60 -26.54 2.31
CA GLU A 11 -0.13 -27.94 2.45
C GLU A 11 1.38 -28.07 2.13
N SER A 12 1.88 -27.21 1.22
CA SER A 12 3.30 -27.17 0.84
C SER A 12 4.12 -26.17 1.70
N GLY A 13 3.55 -25.66 2.80
CA GLY A 13 4.23 -24.72 3.71
C GLY A 13 4.28 -23.26 3.19
N LEU A 14 3.60 -22.96 2.08
CA LEU A 14 3.52 -21.62 1.51
C LEU A 14 2.26 -20.91 2.00
N LYS A 15 2.41 -19.86 2.82
CA LYS A 15 1.30 -19.07 3.32
C LYS A 15 1.09 -17.80 2.50
N ARG A 16 -0.16 -17.45 2.25
CA ARG A 16 -0.52 -16.18 1.65
C ARG A 16 -0.13 -15.05 2.60
N TYR A 17 0.70 -14.10 2.17
CA TYR A 17 1.10 -12.96 2.97
C TYR A 17 0.55 -11.64 2.43
N GLU A 18 0.20 -11.58 1.14
CA GLU A 18 -0.51 -10.47 0.51
C GLU A 18 -1.51 -11.02 -0.53
N VAL A 19 -2.27 -10.15 -1.18
CA VAL A 19 -3.42 -10.49 -2.05
C VAL A 19 -3.10 -11.55 -3.11
N SER A 20 -1.90 -11.51 -3.70
CA SER A 20 -1.52 -12.37 -4.83
C SER A 20 -0.18 -13.10 -4.64
N ALA A 21 0.42 -13.06 -3.42
CA ALA A 21 1.69 -13.72 -3.19
C ALA A 21 1.68 -14.62 -1.95
N TYR A 22 2.43 -15.70 -2.07
CA TYR A 22 2.60 -16.74 -1.06
C TYR A 22 4.10 -16.93 -0.81
N ALA A 23 4.48 -17.27 0.42
CA ALA A 23 5.85 -17.53 0.80
C ALA A 23 5.94 -18.49 1.98
N ALA A 24 7.05 -19.20 2.13
CA ALA A 24 7.42 -19.86 3.36
C ALA A 24 7.70 -18.82 4.46
N ALA A 25 7.65 -19.25 5.71
CA ALA A 25 7.90 -18.37 6.85
C ALA A 25 9.27 -17.66 6.72
N GLY A 26 9.28 -16.33 6.83
CA GLY A 26 10.48 -15.49 6.71
C GLY A 26 10.99 -15.30 5.28
N GLN A 27 10.33 -15.85 4.25
CA GLN A 27 10.73 -15.76 2.83
C GLN A 27 9.85 -14.80 2.01
N GLN A 28 9.07 -13.94 2.67
CA GLN A 28 8.25 -12.95 1.97
C GLN A 28 9.14 -12.01 1.14
N CYS A 29 8.67 -11.63 -0.05
CA CYS A 29 9.37 -10.70 -0.92
C CYS A 29 9.52 -9.32 -0.24
N ARG A 30 10.74 -8.95 0.13
CA ARG A 30 11.04 -7.67 0.80
C ARG A 30 10.64 -6.47 -0.03
N HIS A 31 10.75 -6.55 -1.35
CA HIS A 31 10.32 -5.50 -2.27
C HIS A 31 8.81 -5.28 -2.18
N ASN A 32 8.01 -6.37 -2.22
CA ASN A 32 6.57 -6.27 -2.05
C ASN A 32 6.19 -5.70 -0.68
N LEU A 33 6.82 -6.20 0.39
CA LEU A 33 6.57 -5.70 1.74
C LEU A 33 6.88 -4.20 1.87
N ASN A 34 7.95 -3.73 1.22
CA ASN A 34 8.27 -2.30 1.19
C ASN A 34 7.13 -1.48 0.57
N TYR A 35 6.58 -1.92 -0.58
CA TYR A 35 5.42 -1.25 -1.20
C TYR A 35 4.18 -1.29 -0.32
N TRP A 36 3.83 -2.48 0.18
CA TRP A 36 2.59 -2.66 0.94
C TRP A 36 2.63 -2.04 2.33
N THR A 37 3.81 -1.74 2.87
CA THR A 37 3.99 -0.93 4.08
C THR A 37 4.21 0.56 3.80
N PHE A 38 3.89 1.02 2.60
CA PHE A 38 4.03 2.40 2.17
C PHE A 38 5.46 2.94 2.25
N GLY A 39 6.46 2.07 2.02
CA GLY A 39 7.87 2.43 2.01
C GLY A 39 8.27 3.24 0.78
N ASP A 40 9.44 3.87 0.86
CA ASP A 40 10.02 4.64 -0.24
C ASP A 40 10.72 3.74 -1.26
N TYR A 41 10.75 4.20 -2.49
CA TYR A 41 11.45 3.53 -3.58
C TYR A 41 11.83 4.51 -4.68
N LEU A 42 12.94 4.21 -5.37
CA LEU A 42 13.43 4.97 -6.53
C LEU A 42 13.05 4.23 -7.80
N GLY A 43 12.43 4.96 -8.72
CA GLY A 43 12.16 4.45 -10.06
C GLY A 43 13.39 4.61 -10.97
N ILE A 44 13.87 3.51 -11.53
CA ILE A 44 14.98 3.47 -12.49
C ILE A 44 14.47 2.83 -13.78
N GLY A 45 14.76 3.46 -14.92
CA GLY A 45 14.32 3.00 -16.23
C GLY A 45 13.19 3.84 -16.83
N ALA A 46 12.94 3.66 -18.13
CA ALA A 46 11.88 4.34 -18.86
C ALA A 46 10.50 3.97 -18.27
N GLY A 47 9.67 4.98 -18.01
CA GLY A 47 8.34 4.81 -17.44
C GLY A 47 8.31 4.46 -15.96
N ALA A 48 9.47 4.37 -15.28
CA ALA A 48 9.52 3.99 -13.88
C ALA A 48 8.91 5.06 -12.97
N HIS A 49 8.25 4.60 -11.90
CA HIS A 49 7.69 5.43 -10.85
C HIS A 49 8.57 5.39 -9.61
N GLY A 50 8.56 6.45 -8.83
CA GLY A 50 9.22 6.54 -7.53
C GLY A 50 8.33 7.19 -6.50
N LYS A 51 8.60 6.91 -5.23
CA LYS A 51 7.98 7.56 -4.06
C LYS A 51 9.07 7.88 -3.05
N ILE A 52 9.09 9.11 -2.57
CA ILE A 52 10.03 9.57 -1.55
C ILE A 52 9.26 10.36 -0.49
N SER A 53 9.37 9.93 0.75
CA SER A 53 8.76 10.59 1.90
C SER A 53 9.77 11.53 2.57
N PHE A 54 9.34 12.76 2.82
CA PHE A 54 10.01 13.76 3.62
C PHE A 54 9.21 14.01 4.90
N ALA A 55 9.75 14.73 5.84
CA ALA A 55 9.08 14.99 7.12
C ALA A 55 7.69 15.66 6.98
N ASN A 56 7.48 16.44 5.93
CA ASN A 56 6.27 17.24 5.71
C ASN A 56 5.60 17.05 4.36
N ARG A 57 6.10 16.16 3.50
CA ARG A 57 5.53 15.90 2.17
C ARG A 57 5.95 14.56 1.61
N ILE A 58 5.17 14.04 0.69
CA ILE A 58 5.49 12.83 -0.09
C ILE A 58 5.53 13.20 -1.56
N LEU A 59 6.63 12.89 -2.23
CA LEU A 59 6.79 13.11 -3.66
C LEU A 59 6.59 11.81 -4.45
N ARG A 60 5.81 11.91 -5.51
CA ARG A 60 5.74 10.92 -6.58
C ARG A 60 6.58 11.40 -7.75
N THR A 61 7.38 10.51 -8.32
CA THR A 61 8.16 10.79 -9.53
C THR A 61 7.79 9.80 -10.62
N VAL A 62 7.78 10.26 -11.86
CA VAL A 62 7.55 9.43 -13.05
C VAL A 62 8.65 9.73 -14.05
N LYS A 63 9.29 8.71 -14.58
CA LYS A 63 10.28 8.81 -15.65
C LYS A 63 9.61 8.88 -17.02
N ALA A 64 10.31 9.43 -18.02
CA ALA A 64 9.83 9.41 -19.39
C ALA A 64 9.56 7.97 -19.85
N ARG A 65 8.39 7.72 -20.46
CA ARG A 65 8.01 6.37 -20.92
C ARG A 65 8.79 5.93 -22.18
N ASN A 66 9.08 6.89 -23.06
CA ASN A 66 9.88 6.61 -24.25
C ASN A 66 11.35 6.42 -23.85
N PRO A 67 12.02 5.31 -24.25
CA PRO A 67 13.41 5.03 -23.91
C PRO A 67 14.38 6.13 -24.35
N ASP A 68 14.24 6.67 -25.56
CA ASP A 68 15.13 7.71 -26.07
C ASP A 68 14.97 9.01 -25.28
N ALA A 69 13.73 9.38 -24.94
CA ALA A 69 13.45 10.53 -24.08
C ALA A 69 14.01 10.32 -22.66
N TYR A 70 13.94 9.09 -22.11
CA TYR A 70 14.53 8.76 -20.83
C TYR A 70 16.06 8.90 -20.85
N LEU A 71 16.71 8.38 -21.89
CA LEU A 71 18.17 8.47 -22.06
C LEU A 71 18.62 9.93 -22.26
N THR A 72 17.90 10.69 -23.10
CA THR A 72 18.18 12.13 -23.34
C THR A 72 18.06 12.93 -22.05
N ALA A 73 17.07 12.62 -21.21
CA ALA A 73 16.88 13.26 -19.90
C ALA A 73 17.91 12.80 -18.85
N LYS A 74 18.88 11.95 -19.21
CA LYS A 74 19.89 11.36 -18.30
C LYS A 74 19.25 10.76 -17.03
N GLY A 75 18.09 10.14 -17.17
CA GLY A 75 17.35 9.52 -16.07
C GLY A 75 16.65 10.50 -15.11
N ALA A 76 16.59 11.79 -15.44
CA ALA A 76 15.81 12.76 -14.65
C ALA A 76 14.31 12.39 -14.65
N ALA A 77 13.57 12.86 -13.63
CA ALA A 77 12.14 12.68 -13.59
C ALA A 77 11.46 13.58 -14.64
N ALA A 78 10.58 12.99 -15.45
CA ALA A 78 9.77 13.75 -16.42
C ALA A 78 8.62 14.49 -15.72
N LYS A 79 8.13 13.93 -14.62
CA LYS A 79 7.08 14.51 -13.78
C LYS A 79 7.37 14.29 -12.31
N GLN A 80 7.13 15.33 -11.52
CA GLN A 80 7.09 15.24 -10.06
C GLN A 80 5.76 15.83 -9.58
N SER A 81 5.17 15.18 -8.58
CA SER A 81 3.95 15.67 -7.94
C SER A 81 4.00 15.36 -6.46
N GLU A 82 3.46 16.25 -5.66
CA GLU A 82 3.25 16.01 -4.23
C GLU A 82 1.92 15.29 -4.03
N VAL A 83 1.89 14.36 -3.07
CA VAL A 83 0.66 13.68 -2.67
C VAL A 83 -0.13 14.64 -1.78
N GLY A 84 -1.33 15.00 -2.23
CA GLY A 84 -2.23 15.86 -1.46
C GLY A 84 -2.71 15.19 -0.17
N ILE A 85 -3.02 15.99 0.86
CA ILE A 85 -3.53 15.46 2.14
C ILE A 85 -4.78 14.60 1.96
N HIS A 86 -5.67 14.98 1.06
CA HIS A 86 -6.92 14.23 0.80
C HIS A 86 -6.67 12.88 0.12
N ASP A 87 -5.61 12.78 -0.70
CA ASP A 87 -5.22 11.55 -1.40
C ASP A 87 -4.41 10.61 -0.51
N LEU A 88 -3.74 11.15 0.50
CA LEU A 88 -2.77 10.44 1.33
C LEU A 88 -3.38 9.23 2.06
N GLY A 89 -4.59 9.40 2.59
CA GLY A 89 -5.33 8.31 3.23
C GLY A 89 -5.62 7.16 2.28
N PHE A 90 -6.07 7.48 1.07
CA PHE A 90 -6.32 6.49 0.02
C PHE A 90 -5.03 5.80 -0.43
N GLU A 91 -3.99 6.56 -0.75
CA GLU A 91 -2.71 6.00 -1.21
C GLU A 91 -2.07 5.07 -0.18
N PHE A 92 -2.14 5.41 1.10
CA PHE A 92 -1.65 4.54 2.17
C PHE A 92 -2.49 3.26 2.27
N MET A 93 -3.81 3.38 2.35
CA MET A 93 -4.72 2.23 2.51
C MET A 93 -4.75 1.33 1.28
N LEU A 94 -4.62 1.89 0.07
CA LEU A 94 -4.48 1.13 -1.18
C LEU A 94 -3.35 0.09 -1.10
N ASN A 95 -2.25 0.43 -0.44
CA ASN A 95 -1.11 -0.46 -0.22
C ASN A 95 -1.30 -1.32 1.04
N ALA A 96 -1.58 -0.73 2.19
CA ALA A 96 -1.60 -1.39 3.48
C ALA A 96 -2.62 -2.54 3.57
N LEU A 97 -3.80 -2.36 2.96
CA LEU A 97 -4.88 -3.35 2.99
C LEU A 97 -4.62 -4.60 2.12
N ARG A 98 -3.52 -4.63 1.38
CA ARG A 98 -3.10 -5.81 0.62
C ARG A 98 -2.45 -6.88 1.50
N LEU A 99 -1.86 -6.50 2.64
CA LEU A 99 -1.21 -7.43 3.54
C LEU A 99 -2.24 -8.18 4.40
N VAL A 100 -2.17 -9.51 4.39
CA VAL A 100 -3.06 -10.39 5.15
C VAL A 100 -2.96 -10.12 6.66
N GLU A 101 -1.72 -9.99 7.15
CA GLU A 101 -1.46 -9.66 8.56
C GLU A 101 -1.64 -8.16 8.86
N GLY A 102 -1.94 -7.35 7.84
CA GLY A 102 -2.09 -5.91 7.96
C GLY A 102 -0.79 -5.17 8.23
N VAL A 103 -0.89 -3.87 8.48
CA VAL A 103 0.23 -2.95 8.72
C VAL A 103 0.11 -2.33 10.10
N PRO A 104 1.19 -2.29 10.90
CA PRO A 104 1.18 -1.61 12.20
C PRO A 104 0.71 -0.16 12.07
N ILE A 105 -0.14 0.30 13.01
CA ILE A 105 -0.72 1.64 12.96
C ILE A 105 0.34 2.75 13.01
N GLY A 106 1.44 2.52 13.73
CA GLY A 106 2.57 3.46 13.79
C GLY A 106 3.28 3.68 12.45
N ARG A 107 3.08 2.76 11.47
CA ARG A 107 3.65 2.92 10.13
C ARG A 107 3.08 4.13 9.41
N TRP A 108 1.81 4.48 9.68
CA TRP A 108 1.20 5.70 9.18
C TRP A 108 2.06 6.93 9.52
N ALA A 109 2.26 7.20 10.80
CA ALA A 109 3.04 8.37 11.24
C ALA A 109 4.50 8.33 10.74
N GLN A 110 5.12 7.15 10.72
CA GLN A 110 6.50 6.97 10.24
C GLN A 110 6.69 7.34 8.76
N THR A 111 5.67 7.06 7.93
CA THR A 111 5.78 7.24 6.46
C THR A 111 5.11 8.50 5.95
N THR A 112 4.18 9.08 6.71
CA THR A 112 3.44 10.27 6.33
C THR A 112 3.85 11.52 7.11
N GLY A 113 4.54 11.36 8.24
CA GLY A 113 4.87 12.44 9.15
C GLY A 113 3.67 13.01 9.92
N MET A 114 2.50 12.38 9.85
CA MET A 114 1.23 12.88 10.36
C MET A 114 0.61 11.91 11.36
N ALA A 115 -0.01 12.42 12.43
CA ALA A 115 -0.84 11.59 13.28
C ALA A 115 -2.17 11.23 12.58
N ILE A 116 -2.75 10.06 12.91
CA ILE A 116 -4.00 9.59 12.25
C ILE A 116 -5.13 10.60 12.44
N GLY A 117 -5.24 11.20 13.63
CA GLY A 117 -6.29 12.18 13.94
C GLY A 117 -6.12 13.54 13.23
N GLU A 118 -4.97 13.80 12.65
CA GLU A 118 -4.70 15.02 11.88
C GLU A 118 -5.20 14.91 10.42
N HIS A 119 -5.43 13.68 9.94
CA HIS A 119 -5.98 13.50 8.59
C HIS A 119 -7.50 13.69 8.61
N PRO A 120 -8.06 14.57 7.75
CA PRO A 120 -9.45 15.04 7.85
C PRO A 120 -10.51 13.93 7.89
N LEU A 121 -10.33 12.86 7.13
CA LEU A 121 -11.36 11.84 6.91
C LEU A 121 -10.93 10.42 7.30
N LEU A 122 -9.68 10.21 7.73
CA LEU A 122 -9.15 8.85 7.89
C LEU A 122 -9.88 8.08 9.02
N LEU A 123 -10.12 8.73 10.16
CA LEU A 123 -10.82 8.09 11.29
C LEU A 123 -12.26 7.72 10.94
N GLU A 124 -12.98 8.59 10.25
CA GLU A 124 -14.35 8.35 9.78
C GLU A 124 -14.40 7.15 8.82
N ARG A 125 -13.50 7.11 7.84
CA ARG A 125 -13.39 6.03 6.84
C ARG A 125 -13.00 4.69 7.47
N LEU A 126 -12.08 4.71 8.44
CA LEU A 126 -11.77 3.52 9.25
C LEU A 126 -13.00 3.00 9.99
N GLY A 127 -13.75 3.87 10.65
CA GLY A 127 -15.02 3.52 11.31
C GLY A 127 -16.04 2.94 10.34
N SER A 128 -16.19 3.51 9.16
CA SER A 128 -17.05 2.99 8.08
C SER A 128 -16.62 1.60 7.62
N ALA A 129 -15.35 1.39 7.36
CA ALA A 129 -14.83 0.09 6.93
C ALA A 129 -15.03 -0.99 8.01
N GLN A 130 -14.85 -0.64 9.30
CA GLN A 130 -15.07 -1.53 10.44
C GLN A 130 -16.55 -1.85 10.62
N SER A 131 -17.45 -0.86 10.51
CA SER A 131 -18.90 -1.08 10.65
C SER A 131 -19.46 -1.98 9.55
N LYS A 132 -18.88 -1.94 8.35
CA LYS A 132 -19.20 -2.83 7.23
C LYS A 132 -18.58 -4.24 7.37
N GLY A 133 -17.80 -4.49 8.42
CA GLY A 133 -17.14 -5.77 8.65
C GLY A 133 -15.99 -6.06 7.66
N LEU A 134 -15.47 -5.03 6.97
CA LEU A 134 -14.38 -5.18 6.00
C LEU A 134 -12.99 -5.01 6.63
N MET A 135 -12.90 -4.31 7.77
CA MET A 135 -11.67 -4.19 8.55
C MET A 135 -11.85 -4.73 9.96
N VAL A 136 -10.76 -5.30 10.50
CA VAL A 136 -10.70 -5.75 11.88
C VAL A 136 -10.59 -4.53 12.79
N ARG A 137 -11.34 -4.51 13.89
CA ARG A 137 -11.24 -3.47 14.92
C ARG A 137 -10.07 -3.79 15.86
N ARG A 138 -8.88 -3.26 15.54
CA ARG A 138 -7.66 -3.44 16.33
C ARG A 138 -6.98 -2.10 16.61
N PRO A 139 -6.42 -1.91 17.82
CA PRO A 139 -5.73 -0.67 18.17
C PRO A 139 -4.30 -0.59 17.63
N ASP A 140 -3.72 -1.73 17.21
CA ASP A 140 -2.30 -1.88 16.91
C ASP A 140 -2.00 -1.88 15.39
N ARG A 141 -3.01 -2.15 14.53
CA ARG A 141 -2.78 -2.28 13.09
C ARG A 141 -4.00 -2.04 12.22
N PHE A 142 -3.73 -1.66 10.97
CA PHE A 142 -4.70 -1.66 9.88
C PHE A 142 -4.73 -3.05 9.26
N GLN A 143 -5.85 -3.74 9.36
CA GLN A 143 -5.97 -5.10 8.84
C GLN A 143 -7.36 -5.31 8.23
N ALA A 144 -7.40 -5.84 7.00
CA ALA A 144 -8.63 -6.29 6.38
C ALA A 144 -9.11 -7.59 7.03
N THR A 145 -10.44 -7.80 7.11
CA THR A 145 -11.00 -9.12 7.43
C THR A 145 -10.84 -10.06 6.23
N ALA A 146 -11.13 -11.35 6.40
CA ALA A 146 -11.19 -12.28 5.25
C ALA A 146 -12.15 -11.76 4.16
N ARG A 147 -13.34 -11.29 4.57
CA ARG A 147 -14.32 -10.66 3.68
C ARG A 147 -13.77 -9.35 3.06
N GLY A 148 -13.02 -8.56 3.82
CA GLY A 148 -12.38 -7.35 3.29
C GLY A 148 -11.33 -7.64 2.23
N LEU A 149 -10.59 -8.76 2.34
CA LEU A 149 -9.65 -9.21 1.31
C LEU A 149 -10.35 -9.76 0.07
N GLU A 150 -11.52 -10.38 0.20
CA GLU A 150 -12.34 -10.82 -0.93
C GLU A 150 -12.95 -9.63 -1.68
N LEU A 151 -13.37 -8.59 -0.95
CA LEU A 151 -13.97 -7.36 -1.47
C LEU A 151 -12.99 -6.19 -1.41
N LEU A 152 -11.72 -6.43 -1.74
CA LEU A 152 -10.66 -5.46 -1.52
C LEU A 152 -10.88 -4.14 -2.26
N ASN A 153 -11.39 -4.19 -3.49
CA ASN A 153 -11.68 -2.96 -4.26
C ASN A 153 -12.76 -2.12 -3.58
N ASP A 154 -13.82 -2.76 -3.06
CA ASP A 154 -14.89 -2.07 -2.33
C ASP A 154 -14.37 -1.50 -1.01
N LEU A 155 -13.52 -2.24 -0.31
CA LEU A 155 -12.85 -1.77 0.90
C LEU A 155 -11.97 -0.56 0.61
N GLN A 156 -11.13 -0.63 -0.42
CA GLN A 156 -10.24 0.48 -0.82
C GLN A 156 -11.04 1.71 -1.29
N ALA A 157 -12.20 1.51 -1.95
CA ALA A 157 -13.06 2.60 -2.39
C ALA A 157 -13.62 3.45 -1.24
N ILE A 158 -13.72 2.91 -0.01
CA ILE A 158 -14.11 3.69 1.18
C ILE A 158 -13.11 4.82 1.46
N PHE A 159 -11.85 4.66 1.06
CA PHE A 159 -10.77 5.61 1.31
C PHE A 159 -10.54 6.60 0.15
N LEU A 160 -11.28 6.52 -0.94
CA LEU A 160 -11.19 7.48 -2.05
C LEU A 160 -11.45 8.92 -1.56
N PRO A 161 -10.76 9.93 -2.12
CA PRO A 161 -10.91 11.35 -1.76
C PRO A 161 -12.34 11.84 -1.87
#